data_1e08ce2c6d8f247cb73d50d93538b4e1
#
_entry.id   1e08ce2c6d8f247cb73d50d93538b4e1
#
_cell.length_a   1.000
_cell.length_b   1.000
_cell.length_c   1.000
_cell.angle_alpha   90.00
_cell.angle_beta   90.00
_cell.angle_gamma   90.00
#
_symmetry.space_group_name_H-M   'P 1'
#
loop_
_entity.id
_entity.type
_entity.pdbx_description
1 polymer ?
#
loop_
_entity_poly.entity_id
_entity_poly.type
_entity_poly.pdbx_seq_one_letter_code
_entity_poly.pdbx_strand_id
1 'polypeptide(L)'
;MQLIRLLKDWTLPVAIATGCLVYMIFALVPQLDTFATGAAPVFDALLPMFMFLVLFVTFCKVDFRRLRPVAWHWWLGAFQVFGVGVVMAAVIAFSLKGNRLILAEALLTCIISPCASAAPVVTQKLGGNLEEMTTYTFLSNFITALMIPVCFPLLDGGREMHFLAAFALILYKVFTVLVVPMLLAYVVKHHAKRLCQRIVSVKDLSYYLWGCSLLIVSGTTMKNIFHADTTLRFLLLIAAGSLLLCIFQFACGRTIGRRFGETVNAGQGLGQKNTAFAIWIACTYLSPLSAVGPGCYILWQNIINSIEIWRAQISEK
;
A
#
# COMPACT_ATOMS: atom_id res chain seq x y z
N MET A 1 17.73 -23.07 15.29
CA MET A 1 18.22 -21.67 15.12
C MET A 1 18.27 -21.25 13.65
N GLN A 2 18.79 -22.06 12.72
CA GLN A 2 18.88 -21.74 11.28
C GLN A 2 17.49 -21.52 10.64
N LEU A 3 16.48 -22.36 10.91
CA LEU A 3 15.13 -22.22 10.37
C LEU A 3 14.45 -20.92 10.78
N ILE A 4 14.60 -20.50 12.05
CA ILE A 4 14.04 -19.25 12.57
C ILE A 4 14.71 -18.03 11.90
N ARG A 5 16.00 -18.12 11.61
CA ARG A 5 16.75 -17.09 10.89
C ARG A 5 16.30 -17.02 9.44
N LEU A 6 16.15 -18.17 8.79
CA LEU A 6 15.63 -18.28 7.43
C LEU A 6 14.20 -17.69 7.33
N LEU A 7 13.31 -18.05 8.26
CA LEU A 7 11.95 -17.48 8.31
C LEU A 7 11.94 -15.98 8.54
N LYS A 8 12.89 -15.44 9.33
CA LYS A 8 13.04 -13.99 9.51
C LYS A 8 13.52 -13.28 8.23
N ASP A 9 14.47 -13.87 7.54
CA ASP A 9 15.02 -13.28 6.30
C ASP A 9 14.03 -13.39 5.13
N TRP A 10 13.14 -14.38 5.17
CA TRP A 10 12.15 -14.69 4.13
C TRP A 10 10.70 -14.45 4.58
N THR A 11 10.48 -13.67 5.64
CA THR A 11 9.12 -13.44 6.19
C THR A 11 8.12 -12.96 5.14
N LEU A 12 8.53 -12.09 4.22
CA LEU A 12 7.63 -11.55 3.18
C LEU A 12 7.24 -12.61 2.15
N PRO A 13 8.19 -13.31 1.49
CA PRO A 13 7.86 -14.40 0.59
C PRO A 13 7.03 -15.49 1.27
N VAL A 14 7.36 -15.82 2.53
CA VAL A 14 6.63 -16.83 3.31
C VAL A 14 5.21 -16.38 3.60
N ALA A 15 4.99 -15.13 4.03
CA ALA A 15 3.65 -14.59 4.29
C ALA A 15 2.79 -14.58 3.01
N ILE A 16 3.36 -14.16 1.88
CA ILE A 16 2.69 -14.17 0.57
C ILE A 16 2.34 -15.61 0.16
N ALA A 17 3.32 -16.52 0.18
CA ALA A 17 3.10 -17.91 -0.19
C ALA A 17 2.07 -18.59 0.72
N THR A 18 2.13 -18.34 2.04
CA THR A 18 1.17 -18.89 3.01
C THR A 18 -0.23 -18.36 2.75
N GLY A 19 -0.40 -17.05 2.50
CA GLY A 19 -1.70 -16.46 2.19
C GLY A 19 -2.33 -17.07 0.94
N CYS A 20 -1.54 -17.21 -0.14
CA CYS A 20 -1.98 -17.88 -1.37
C CYS A 20 -2.35 -19.34 -1.12
N LEU A 21 -1.52 -20.08 -0.37
CA LEU A 21 -1.71 -21.50 -0.08
C LEU A 21 -2.96 -21.74 0.78
N VAL A 22 -3.14 -20.94 1.83
CA VAL A 22 -4.34 -20.99 2.68
C VAL A 22 -5.58 -20.78 1.82
N TYR A 23 -5.59 -19.74 0.96
CA TYR A 23 -6.72 -19.53 0.08
C TYR A 23 -6.96 -20.74 -0.85
N MET A 24 -5.91 -21.30 -1.47
CA MET A 24 -6.03 -22.46 -2.37
C MET A 24 -6.60 -23.69 -1.66
N ILE A 25 -6.21 -23.93 -0.39
CA ILE A 25 -6.78 -25.03 0.42
C ILE A 25 -8.29 -24.80 0.61
N PHE A 26 -8.72 -23.59 0.97
CA PHE A 26 -10.14 -23.28 1.11
C PHE A 26 -10.90 -23.37 -0.22
N ALA A 27 -10.29 -22.99 -1.33
CA ALA A 27 -10.92 -23.04 -2.65
C ALA A 27 -11.04 -24.47 -3.22
N LEU A 28 -10.13 -25.38 -2.84
CA LEU A 28 -10.08 -26.75 -3.38
C LEU A 28 -10.77 -27.78 -2.48
N VAL A 29 -11.09 -27.44 -1.24
CA VAL A 29 -11.69 -28.34 -0.25
C VAL A 29 -13.14 -27.90 0.06
N PRO A 30 -14.15 -28.47 -0.63
CA PRO A 30 -15.56 -28.03 -0.49
C PRO A 30 -16.10 -28.08 0.94
N GLN A 31 -15.55 -28.96 1.80
CA GLN A 31 -15.95 -29.10 3.21
C GLN A 31 -15.64 -27.83 4.03
N LEU A 32 -14.72 -26.98 3.54
CA LEU A 32 -14.32 -25.73 4.19
C LEU A 32 -15.17 -24.52 3.76
N ASP A 33 -16.03 -24.66 2.76
CA ASP A 33 -16.84 -23.55 2.22
C ASP A 33 -17.71 -22.86 3.29
N THR A 34 -18.35 -23.64 4.15
CA THR A 34 -19.17 -23.09 5.24
C THR A 34 -18.32 -22.29 6.22
N PHE A 35 -17.12 -22.79 6.54
CA PHE A 35 -16.19 -22.09 7.42
C PHE A 35 -15.63 -20.84 6.72
N ALA A 36 -15.25 -20.93 5.45
CA ALA A 36 -14.73 -19.81 4.65
C ALA A 36 -15.74 -18.66 4.58
N THR A 37 -17.01 -18.99 4.32
CA THR A 37 -18.10 -18.01 4.25
C THR A 37 -18.35 -17.33 5.61
N GLY A 38 -18.33 -18.10 6.70
CA GLY A 38 -18.47 -17.58 8.06
C GLY A 38 -17.26 -16.73 8.52
N ALA A 39 -16.07 -17.07 8.07
CA ALA A 39 -14.83 -16.37 8.43
C ALA A 39 -14.55 -15.12 7.58
N ALA A 40 -15.13 -15.00 6.39
CA ALA A 40 -14.88 -13.89 5.47
C ALA A 40 -15.07 -12.50 6.11
N PRO A 41 -16.16 -12.19 6.85
CA PRO A 41 -16.33 -10.89 7.49
C PRO A 41 -15.25 -10.57 8.52
N VAL A 42 -14.69 -11.59 9.17
CA VAL A 42 -13.59 -11.43 10.13
C VAL A 42 -12.31 -11.01 9.41
N PHE A 43 -11.96 -11.66 8.30
CA PHE A 43 -10.78 -11.28 7.49
C PHE A 43 -10.93 -9.88 6.89
N ASP A 44 -12.14 -9.51 6.44
CA ASP A 44 -12.44 -8.19 5.91
C ASP A 44 -12.25 -7.08 6.97
N ALA A 45 -12.56 -7.36 8.23
CA ALA A 45 -12.32 -6.44 9.35
C ALA A 45 -10.87 -6.44 9.83
N LEU A 46 -10.17 -7.58 9.79
CA LEU A 46 -8.79 -7.71 10.25
C LEU A 46 -7.80 -6.92 9.41
N LEU A 47 -8.00 -6.85 8.10
CA LEU A 47 -7.06 -6.17 7.20
C LEU A 47 -6.93 -4.67 7.52
N PRO A 48 -8.01 -3.86 7.57
CA PRO A 48 -7.91 -2.46 7.97
C PRO A 48 -7.41 -2.29 9.41
N MET A 49 -7.75 -3.22 10.32
CA MET A 49 -7.22 -3.21 11.69
C MET A 49 -5.70 -3.40 11.71
N PHE A 50 -5.15 -4.35 10.98
CA PHE A 50 -3.70 -4.53 10.92
C PHE A 50 -3.02 -3.33 10.25
N MET A 51 -3.60 -2.75 9.19
CA MET A 51 -3.07 -1.53 8.57
C MET A 51 -3.04 -0.37 9.56
N PHE A 52 -4.11 -0.17 10.32
CA PHE A 52 -4.17 0.82 11.39
C PHE A 52 -3.05 0.60 12.43
N LEU A 53 -2.90 -0.64 12.91
CA LEU A 53 -1.90 -0.98 13.92
C LEU A 53 -0.46 -0.82 13.38
N VAL A 54 -0.19 -1.18 12.14
CA VAL A 54 1.13 -0.99 11.51
C VAL A 54 1.50 0.50 11.49
N LEU A 55 0.58 1.35 11.03
CA LEU A 55 0.80 2.80 11.01
C LEU A 55 0.95 3.36 12.42
N PHE A 56 0.06 3.00 13.34
CA PHE A 56 0.11 3.44 14.73
C PHE A 56 1.45 3.11 15.39
N VAL A 57 1.89 1.85 15.31
CA VAL A 57 3.17 1.42 15.90
C VAL A 57 4.36 2.09 15.22
N THR A 58 4.31 2.26 13.91
CA THR A 58 5.36 2.94 13.15
C THR A 58 5.49 4.38 13.61
N PHE A 59 4.38 5.10 13.74
CA PHE A 59 4.38 6.50 14.15
C PHE A 59 4.68 6.71 15.64
N CYS A 60 4.43 5.73 16.51
CA CYS A 60 4.93 5.76 17.89
C CYS A 60 6.48 5.82 17.95
N LYS A 61 7.18 5.26 16.97
CA LYS A 61 8.65 5.27 16.90
C LYS A 61 9.23 6.59 16.38
N VAL A 62 8.44 7.41 15.72
CA VAL A 62 8.87 8.63 15.03
C VAL A 62 9.01 9.81 16.01
N ASP A 63 10.06 10.62 15.87
CA ASP A 63 10.17 11.91 16.55
C ASP A 63 9.46 13.00 15.73
N PHE A 64 8.25 13.34 16.14
CA PHE A 64 7.43 14.36 15.46
C PHE A 64 8.08 15.76 15.41
N ARG A 65 9.04 16.06 16.30
CA ARG A 65 9.74 17.35 16.31
C ARG A 65 10.72 17.49 15.15
N ARG A 66 11.15 16.37 14.59
CA ARG A 66 12.10 16.31 13.48
C ARG A 66 11.42 16.22 12.12
N LEU A 67 10.09 16.05 12.10
CA LEU A 67 9.33 15.99 10.86
C LEU A 67 9.24 17.40 10.25
N ARG A 68 10.02 17.62 9.18
CA ARG A 68 10.00 18.88 8.44
C ARG A 68 9.79 18.59 6.96
N PRO A 69 8.72 19.13 6.34
CA PRO A 69 8.56 19.05 4.90
C PRO A 69 9.71 19.78 4.20
N VAL A 70 10.29 19.12 3.19
CA VAL A 70 11.34 19.67 2.33
C VAL A 70 10.85 19.74 0.89
N ALA A 71 11.58 20.40 0.02
CA ALA A 71 11.13 20.72 -1.34
C ALA A 71 10.74 19.47 -2.17
N TRP A 72 11.50 18.40 -2.10
CA TRP A 72 11.22 17.19 -2.88
C TRP A 72 9.90 16.50 -2.48
N HIS A 73 9.44 16.66 -1.22
CA HIS A 73 8.14 16.12 -0.77
C HIS A 73 6.98 16.69 -1.59
N TRP A 74 6.99 18.00 -1.82
CA TRP A 74 5.95 18.69 -2.57
C TRP A 74 5.95 18.30 -4.04
N TRP A 75 7.14 18.12 -4.62
CA TRP A 75 7.26 17.65 -5.99
C TRP A 75 6.74 16.23 -6.18
N LEU A 76 7.02 15.32 -5.24
CA LEU A 76 6.46 13.96 -5.28
C LEU A 76 4.94 13.97 -5.08
N GLY A 77 4.44 14.77 -4.13
CA GLY A 77 3.01 14.95 -3.91
C GLY A 77 2.31 15.49 -5.16
N ALA A 78 2.87 16.53 -5.77
CA ALA A 78 2.36 17.11 -7.02
C ALA A 78 2.37 16.08 -8.17
N PHE A 79 3.44 15.30 -8.29
CA PHE A 79 3.53 14.22 -9.28
C PHE A 79 2.45 13.15 -9.06
N GLN A 80 2.20 12.75 -7.82
CA GLN A 80 1.14 11.79 -7.48
C GLN A 80 -0.23 12.35 -7.84
N VAL A 81 -0.53 13.59 -7.45
CA VAL A 81 -1.80 14.27 -7.76
C VAL A 81 -1.98 14.40 -9.28
N PHE A 82 -0.95 14.82 -10.00
CA PHE A 82 -0.97 14.92 -11.45
C PHE A 82 -1.22 13.56 -12.12
N GLY A 83 -0.50 12.50 -11.69
CA GLY A 83 -0.66 11.16 -12.24
C GLY A 83 -2.07 10.60 -12.04
N VAL A 84 -2.65 10.80 -10.86
CA VAL A 84 -4.06 10.47 -10.59
C VAL A 84 -4.99 11.29 -11.49
N GLY A 85 -4.76 12.59 -11.60
CA GLY A 85 -5.53 13.47 -12.48
C GLY A 85 -5.53 13.02 -13.93
N VAL A 86 -4.39 12.60 -14.45
CA VAL A 86 -4.25 12.06 -15.82
C VAL A 86 -5.10 10.81 -16.02
N VAL A 87 -5.03 9.85 -15.09
CA VAL A 87 -5.84 8.62 -15.19
C VAL A 87 -7.33 8.93 -15.08
N MET A 88 -7.73 9.79 -14.13
CA MET A 88 -9.14 10.22 -13.98
C MET A 88 -9.65 10.94 -15.23
N ALA A 89 -8.86 11.85 -15.77
CA ALA A 89 -9.20 12.55 -17.01
C ALA A 89 -9.37 11.57 -18.18
N ALA A 90 -8.50 10.55 -18.30
CA ALA A 90 -8.63 9.53 -19.32
C ALA A 90 -9.90 8.69 -19.14
N VAL A 91 -10.23 8.28 -17.91
CA VAL A 91 -11.47 7.53 -17.63
C VAL A 91 -12.70 8.32 -18.05
N ILE A 92 -12.75 9.61 -17.69
CA ILE A 92 -13.90 10.49 -17.98
C ILE A 92 -13.97 10.83 -19.48
N ALA A 93 -12.87 11.30 -20.07
CA ALA A 93 -12.83 11.75 -21.46
C ALA A 93 -13.12 10.63 -22.46
N PHE A 94 -12.62 9.42 -22.19
CA PHE A 94 -12.85 8.26 -23.07
C PHE A 94 -14.04 7.41 -22.61
N SER A 95 -14.77 7.81 -21.56
CA SER A 95 -15.91 7.06 -21.00
C SER A 95 -15.60 5.56 -20.86
N LEU A 96 -14.46 5.25 -20.23
CA LEU A 96 -13.96 3.89 -20.13
C LEU A 96 -14.97 2.99 -19.40
N LYS A 97 -15.18 1.77 -19.94
CA LYS A 97 -16.10 0.75 -19.39
C LYS A 97 -15.48 -0.64 -19.48
N GLY A 98 -16.03 -1.58 -18.71
CA GLY A 98 -15.60 -2.99 -18.71
C GLY A 98 -14.10 -3.13 -18.42
N ASN A 99 -13.40 -3.99 -19.15
CA ASN A 99 -11.99 -4.26 -18.91
C ASN A 99 -11.06 -3.04 -18.98
N ARG A 100 -11.40 -2.04 -19.81
CA ARG A 100 -10.62 -0.79 -19.89
C ARG A 100 -10.73 0.02 -18.60
N LEU A 101 -11.92 0.10 -18.01
CA LEU A 101 -12.14 0.75 -16.72
C LEU A 101 -11.41 -0.02 -15.61
N ILE A 102 -11.55 -1.34 -15.56
CA ILE A 102 -10.86 -2.20 -14.57
C ILE A 102 -9.33 -2.03 -14.64
N LEU A 103 -8.75 -1.96 -15.84
CA LEU A 103 -7.33 -1.69 -16.01
C LEU A 103 -6.95 -0.29 -15.48
N ALA A 104 -7.74 0.73 -15.80
CA ALA A 104 -7.52 2.09 -15.31
C ALA A 104 -7.64 2.16 -13.77
N GLU A 105 -8.63 1.51 -13.17
CA GLU A 105 -8.78 1.37 -11.71
C GLU A 105 -7.58 0.67 -11.07
N ALA A 106 -7.10 -0.43 -11.68
CA ALA A 106 -5.94 -1.18 -11.20
C ALA A 106 -4.66 -0.32 -11.18
N LEU A 107 -4.44 0.47 -12.23
CA LEU A 107 -3.30 1.39 -12.30
C LEU A 107 -3.50 2.61 -11.38
N LEU A 108 -4.71 3.14 -11.32
CA LEU A 108 -5.06 4.25 -10.43
C LEU A 108 -4.78 3.92 -8.97
N THR A 109 -5.18 2.73 -8.51
CA THR A 109 -4.94 2.29 -7.13
C THR A 109 -3.47 2.19 -6.80
N CYS A 110 -2.62 1.81 -7.76
CA CYS A 110 -1.16 1.80 -7.59
C CYS A 110 -0.56 3.22 -7.51
N ILE A 111 -1.17 4.24 -8.16
CA ILE A 111 -0.68 5.62 -8.12
C ILE A 111 -1.18 6.34 -6.88
N ILE A 112 -2.51 6.26 -6.62
CA ILE A 112 -3.18 7.03 -5.56
C ILE A 112 -2.80 6.55 -4.16
N SER A 113 -2.36 5.31 -4.03
CA SER A 113 -1.96 4.75 -2.74
C SER A 113 -0.81 5.53 -2.10
N PRO A 114 -0.82 5.65 -0.76
CA PRO A 114 0.22 6.38 -0.07
C PRO A 114 1.54 5.61 -0.11
N CYS A 115 2.60 6.30 0.28
CA CYS A 115 3.88 5.67 0.51
C CYS A 115 3.78 4.57 1.58
N ALA A 116 4.48 3.46 1.38
CA ALA A 116 4.48 2.35 2.32
C ALA A 116 5.03 2.75 3.70
N SER A 117 4.42 2.23 4.77
CA SER A 117 4.92 2.43 6.13
C SER A 117 6.31 1.83 6.38
N ALA A 118 6.72 0.86 5.56
CA ALA A 118 8.06 0.26 5.60
C ALA A 118 9.12 1.07 4.83
N ALA A 119 8.71 2.02 3.98
CA ALA A 119 9.62 2.79 3.14
C ALA A 119 10.72 3.53 3.92
N PRO A 120 10.47 4.16 5.08
CA PRO A 120 11.54 4.79 5.86
C PRO A 120 12.66 3.83 6.26
N VAL A 121 12.32 2.60 6.64
CA VAL A 121 13.29 1.57 7.03
C VAL A 121 14.10 1.08 5.83
N VAL A 122 13.45 0.87 4.70
CA VAL A 122 14.13 0.47 3.45
C VAL A 122 15.06 1.59 2.98
N THR A 123 14.58 2.84 2.99
CA THR A 123 15.37 4.03 2.64
C THR A 123 16.63 4.15 3.50
N GLN A 124 16.49 3.95 4.82
CA GLN A 124 17.65 3.98 5.73
C GLN A 124 18.68 2.89 5.39
N LYS A 125 18.24 1.67 5.05
CA LYS A 125 19.13 0.59 4.62
C LYS A 125 19.87 0.90 3.31
N LEU A 126 19.31 1.78 2.50
CA LEU A 126 19.90 2.25 1.24
C LEU A 126 20.76 3.53 1.40
N GLY A 127 21.02 3.95 2.65
CA GLY A 127 21.80 5.15 2.96
C GLY A 127 21.05 6.47 2.84
N GLY A 128 19.70 6.43 2.71
CA GLY A 128 18.87 7.63 2.66
C GLY A 128 18.49 8.17 4.04
N ASN A 129 17.80 9.31 4.05
CA ASN A 129 17.40 10.03 5.25
C ASN A 129 16.06 9.49 5.80
N LEU A 130 16.13 8.81 6.94
CA LEU A 130 14.98 8.21 7.63
C LEU A 130 13.91 9.26 8.00
N GLU A 131 14.35 10.43 8.50
CA GLU A 131 13.46 11.46 9.04
C GLU A 131 12.67 12.14 7.93
N GLU A 132 13.34 12.50 6.84
CA GLU A 132 12.67 13.05 5.66
C GLU A 132 11.72 12.05 5.01
N MET A 133 12.15 10.79 4.86
CA MET A 133 11.30 9.75 4.31
C MET A 133 10.06 9.51 5.17
N THR A 134 10.22 9.55 6.49
CA THR A 134 9.09 9.46 7.42
C THR A 134 8.13 10.64 7.25
N THR A 135 8.67 11.86 7.12
CA THR A 135 7.87 13.06 6.85
C THR A 135 7.07 12.91 5.56
N TYR A 136 7.70 12.41 4.50
CA TYR A 136 6.99 12.15 3.24
C TYR A 136 5.90 11.10 3.39
N THR A 137 6.13 10.04 4.17
CA THR A 137 5.10 9.02 4.45
C THR A 137 3.86 9.64 5.10
N PHE A 138 4.03 10.57 6.05
CA PHE A 138 2.92 11.33 6.61
C PHE A 138 2.18 12.14 5.55
N LEU A 139 2.92 12.95 4.80
CA LEU A 139 2.34 13.80 3.76
C LEU A 139 1.58 12.98 2.71
N SER A 140 2.16 11.87 2.27
CA SER A 140 1.55 10.97 1.29
C SER A 140 0.23 10.36 1.80
N ASN A 141 0.15 9.99 3.09
CA ASN A 141 -1.10 9.51 3.69
C ASN A 141 -2.19 10.60 3.66
N PHE A 142 -1.84 11.86 3.95
CA PHE A 142 -2.78 12.98 3.87
C PHE A 142 -3.26 13.24 2.44
N ILE A 143 -2.33 13.28 1.48
CA ILE A 143 -2.66 13.47 0.05
C ILE A 143 -3.64 12.38 -0.38
N THR A 144 -3.33 11.12 -0.09
CA THR A 144 -4.20 9.98 -0.44
C THR A 144 -5.57 10.06 0.23
N ALA A 145 -5.61 10.40 1.53
CA ALA A 145 -6.86 10.53 2.29
C ALA A 145 -7.80 11.58 1.72
N LEU A 146 -7.27 12.63 1.09
CA LEU A 146 -8.08 13.65 0.41
C LEU A 146 -8.44 13.26 -1.02
N MET A 147 -7.52 12.60 -1.76
CA MET A 147 -7.74 12.28 -3.17
C MET A 147 -8.75 11.15 -3.39
N ILE A 148 -8.70 10.10 -2.59
CA ILE A 148 -9.58 8.94 -2.77
C ILE A 148 -11.06 9.31 -2.67
N PRO A 149 -11.54 10.05 -1.65
CA PRO A 149 -12.94 10.44 -1.55
C PRO A 149 -13.42 11.33 -2.71
N VAL A 150 -12.51 12.07 -3.34
CA VAL A 150 -12.82 12.89 -4.52
C VAL A 150 -12.90 12.02 -5.77
N CYS A 151 -11.93 11.12 -5.98
CA CYS A 151 -11.78 10.38 -7.22
C CYS A 151 -12.75 9.19 -7.34
N PHE A 152 -12.93 8.42 -6.27
CA PHE A 152 -13.66 7.15 -6.36
C PHE A 152 -15.15 7.30 -6.63
N PRO A 153 -15.89 8.28 -6.06
CA PRO A 153 -17.27 8.51 -6.43
C PRO A 153 -17.47 8.87 -7.90
N LEU A 154 -16.44 9.46 -8.52
CA LEU A 154 -16.49 9.81 -9.95
C LEU A 154 -16.29 8.59 -10.87
N LEU A 155 -15.70 7.50 -10.37
CA LEU A 155 -15.54 6.25 -11.10
C LEU A 155 -16.80 5.37 -11.07
N ASP A 156 -17.62 5.53 -10.06
CA ASP A 156 -18.79 4.68 -9.78
C ASP A 156 -19.97 4.87 -10.75
N GLY A 157 -19.82 5.73 -11.76
CA GLY A 157 -20.63 5.80 -13.00
C GLY A 157 -22.16 5.81 -12.87
N GLY A 158 -22.72 6.09 -11.68
CA GLY A 158 -24.17 6.19 -11.51
C GLY A 158 -24.80 5.20 -10.52
N ARG A 159 -24.06 4.65 -9.57
CA ARG A 159 -24.69 4.00 -8.42
C ARG A 159 -25.54 5.05 -7.66
N GLU A 160 -26.66 4.59 -7.10
CA GLU A 160 -27.76 5.40 -6.52
C GLU A 160 -27.39 6.38 -5.39
N MET A 161 -26.12 6.43 -4.97
CA MET A 161 -25.65 7.34 -3.94
C MET A 161 -25.27 8.71 -4.51
N HIS A 162 -25.79 9.78 -3.92
CA HIS A 162 -25.32 11.13 -4.20
C HIS A 162 -23.81 11.25 -3.91
N PHE A 163 -23.08 11.94 -4.81
CA PHE A 163 -21.64 12.17 -4.71
C PHE A 163 -21.18 12.59 -3.30
N LEU A 164 -21.88 13.53 -2.64
CA LEU A 164 -21.51 13.99 -1.29
C LEU A 164 -21.64 12.90 -0.22
N ALA A 165 -22.60 12.00 -0.33
CA ALA A 165 -22.76 10.88 0.61
C ALA A 165 -21.65 9.85 0.41
N ALA A 166 -21.32 9.50 -0.84
CA ALA A 166 -20.20 8.61 -1.15
C ALA A 166 -18.86 9.24 -0.71
N PHE A 167 -18.64 10.53 -1.01
CA PHE A 167 -17.48 11.28 -0.56
C PHE A 167 -17.30 11.22 0.96
N ALA A 168 -18.35 11.54 1.73
CA ALA A 168 -18.28 11.55 3.19
C ALA A 168 -18.01 10.16 3.77
N LEU A 169 -18.65 9.12 3.23
CA LEU A 169 -18.44 7.74 3.67
C LEU A 169 -17.00 7.27 3.41
N ILE A 170 -16.50 7.51 2.21
CA ILE A 170 -15.14 7.12 1.82
C ILE A 170 -14.13 7.92 2.63
N LEU A 171 -14.33 9.24 2.79
CA LEU A 171 -13.48 10.11 3.59
C LEU A 171 -13.39 9.58 5.04
N TYR A 172 -14.52 9.27 5.66
CA TYR A 172 -14.54 8.72 7.01
C TYR A 172 -13.71 7.44 7.14
N LYS A 173 -13.92 6.48 6.25
CA LYS A 173 -13.21 5.19 6.30
C LYS A 173 -11.71 5.34 6.00
N VAL A 174 -11.34 6.08 4.96
CA VAL A 174 -9.93 6.30 4.60
C VAL A 174 -9.21 7.10 5.67
N PHE A 175 -9.85 8.16 6.20
CA PHE A 175 -9.30 8.97 7.28
C PHE A 175 -9.06 8.14 8.54
N THR A 176 -10.00 7.26 8.89
CA THR A 176 -9.88 6.37 10.04
C THR A 176 -8.68 5.43 9.91
N VAL A 177 -8.43 4.89 8.73
CA VAL A 177 -7.33 3.91 8.51
C VAL A 177 -5.98 4.58 8.36
N LEU A 178 -5.91 5.76 7.73
CA LEU A 178 -4.63 6.42 7.41
C LEU A 178 -4.25 7.52 8.40
N VAL A 179 -5.19 8.36 8.80
CA VAL A 179 -4.90 9.59 9.56
C VAL A 179 -5.06 9.39 11.07
N VAL A 180 -6.12 8.71 11.49
CA VAL A 180 -6.36 8.48 12.93
C VAL A 180 -5.21 7.77 13.63
N PRO A 181 -4.56 6.72 13.07
CA PRO A 181 -3.42 6.08 13.75
C PRO A 181 -2.23 7.03 13.94
N MET A 182 -2.03 8.00 13.01
CA MET A 182 -1.00 9.03 13.14
C MET A 182 -1.31 9.99 14.31
N LEU A 183 -2.55 10.48 14.36
CA LEU A 183 -3.01 11.37 15.43
C LEU A 183 -2.98 10.65 16.78
N LEU A 184 -3.42 9.41 16.84
CA LEU A 184 -3.40 8.59 18.05
C LEU A 184 -1.97 8.34 18.52
N ALA A 185 -1.03 8.05 17.63
CA ALA A 185 0.38 7.88 17.96
C ALA A 185 0.97 9.17 18.57
N TYR A 186 0.61 10.33 18.02
CA TYR A 186 1.00 11.63 18.56
C TYR A 186 0.47 11.82 19.99
N VAL A 187 -0.83 11.59 20.22
CA VAL A 187 -1.48 11.71 21.52
C VAL A 187 -0.85 10.75 22.54
N VAL A 188 -0.71 9.48 22.19
CA VAL A 188 -0.12 8.45 23.07
C VAL A 188 1.32 8.79 23.43
N LYS A 189 2.10 9.30 22.48
CA LYS A 189 3.49 9.71 22.71
C LYS A 189 3.61 10.88 23.70
N HIS A 190 2.67 11.82 23.70
CA HIS A 190 2.71 13.00 24.57
C HIS A 190 2.04 12.75 25.91
N HIS A 191 0.92 12.05 25.96
CA HIS A 191 0.11 11.88 27.17
C HIS A 191 0.28 10.51 27.84
N ALA A 192 0.59 9.44 27.09
CA ALA A 192 0.72 8.08 27.61
C ALA A 192 2.13 7.51 27.37
N LYS A 193 3.17 8.21 27.83
CA LYS A 193 4.58 7.89 27.59
C LYS A 193 4.95 6.44 27.97
N ARG A 194 4.42 5.92 29.09
CA ARG A 194 4.68 4.53 29.51
C ARG A 194 4.13 3.51 28.51
N LEU A 195 2.93 3.75 27.98
CA LEU A 195 2.32 2.89 26.95
C LEU A 195 3.14 2.96 25.66
N CYS A 196 3.50 4.16 25.22
CA CYS A 196 4.35 4.35 24.04
C CYS A 196 5.67 3.60 24.17
N GLN A 197 6.35 3.70 25.31
CA GLN A 197 7.59 2.99 25.58
C GLN A 197 7.43 1.47 25.50
N ARG A 198 6.35 0.91 26.07
CA ARG A 198 6.04 -0.52 25.97
C ARG A 198 5.82 -0.95 24.52
N ILE A 199 5.08 -0.18 23.72
CA ILE A 199 4.84 -0.47 22.30
C ILE A 199 6.16 -0.45 21.52
N VAL A 200 6.97 0.58 21.71
CA VAL A 200 8.25 0.76 21.01
C VAL A 200 9.29 -0.28 21.44
N SER A 201 9.23 -0.77 22.68
CA SER A 201 10.17 -1.79 23.20
C SER A 201 9.95 -3.17 22.56
N VAL A 202 8.76 -3.44 22.00
CA VAL A 202 8.54 -4.69 21.24
C VAL A 202 9.25 -4.58 19.91
N LYS A 203 10.38 -5.29 19.81
CA LYS A 203 11.21 -5.31 18.61
C LYS A 203 10.41 -5.85 17.43
N ASP A 204 10.52 -5.16 16.30
CA ASP A 204 9.95 -5.58 15.01
C ASP A 204 8.40 -5.74 15.00
N LEU A 205 7.67 -5.16 15.98
CA LEU A 205 6.21 -5.29 16.06
C LEU A 205 5.50 -4.84 14.76
N SER A 206 5.87 -3.68 14.22
CA SER A 206 5.30 -3.19 12.93
C SER A 206 5.55 -4.16 11.78
N TYR A 207 6.72 -4.83 11.79
CA TYR A 207 7.09 -5.80 10.77
C TYR A 207 6.22 -7.07 10.83
N TYR A 208 5.96 -7.60 12.03
CA TYR A 208 5.07 -8.76 12.18
C TYR A 208 3.61 -8.44 11.84
N LEU A 209 3.11 -7.28 12.28
CA LEU A 209 1.77 -6.80 11.91
C LEU A 209 1.63 -6.63 10.39
N TRP A 210 2.66 -6.12 9.75
CA TRP A 210 2.70 -6.02 8.29
C TRP A 210 2.72 -7.41 7.63
N GLY A 211 3.48 -8.37 8.14
CA GLY A 211 3.46 -9.76 7.70
C GLY A 211 2.06 -10.39 7.76
N CYS A 212 1.31 -10.15 8.85
CA CYS A 212 -0.09 -10.56 8.97
C CYS A 212 -0.99 -9.90 7.91
N SER A 213 -0.79 -8.60 7.65
CA SER A 213 -1.51 -7.90 6.57
C SER A 213 -1.22 -8.53 5.21
N LEU A 214 0.06 -8.85 4.94
CA LEU A 214 0.48 -9.48 3.68
C LEU A 214 -0.15 -10.85 3.47
N LEU A 215 -0.26 -11.65 4.53
CA LEU A 215 -0.90 -12.95 4.46
C LEU A 215 -2.36 -12.81 4.01
N ILE A 216 -3.13 -11.91 4.64
CA ILE A 216 -4.54 -11.66 4.31
C ILE A 216 -4.67 -11.12 2.88
N VAL A 217 -3.86 -10.11 2.54
CA VAL A 217 -3.88 -9.46 1.21
C VAL A 217 -3.55 -10.45 0.10
N SER A 218 -2.58 -11.33 0.31
CA SER A 218 -2.20 -12.33 -0.68
C SER A 218 -3.30 -13.35 -0.91
N GLY A 219 -3.97 -13.80 0.17
CA GLY A 219 -5.16 -14.65 0.06
C GLY A 219 -6.31 -13.97 -0.68
N THR A 220 -6.59 -12.69 -0.35
CA THR A 220 -7.62 -11.90 -1.04
C THR A 220 -7.29 -11.70 -2.53
N THR A 221 -6.04 -11.41 -2.85
CA THR A 221 -5.60 -11.26 -4.25
C THR A 221 -5.75 -12.56 -5.01
N MET A 222 -5.36 -13.70 -4.41
CA MET A 222 -5.53 -15.02 -5.02
C MET A 222 -7.01 -15.34 -5.24
N LYS A 223 -7.89 -15.03 -4.26
CA LYS A 223 -9.34 -15.14 -4.39
C LYS A 223 -9.84 -14.36 -5.61
N ASN A 224 -9.44 -13.10 -5.74
CA ASN A 224 -9.87 -12.26 -6.84
C ASN A 224 -9.38 -12.77 -8.20
N ILE A 225 -8.17 -13.33 -8.28
CA ILE A 225 -7.64 -13.95 -9.50
C ILE A 225 -8.40 -15.24 -9.83
N PHE A 226 -8.64 -16.10 -8.84
CA PHE A 226 -9.24 -17.41 -9.03
C PHE A 226 -10.72 -17.32 -9.44
N HIS A 227 -11.46 -16.36 -8.89
CA HIS A 227 -12.86 -16.11 -9.23
C HIS A 227 -13.05 -15.03 -10.29
N ALA A 228 -11.96 -14.59 -10.92
CA ALA A 228 -12.05 -13.60 -11.98
C ALA A 228 -12.72 -14.19 -13.21
N ASP A 229 -13.90 -13.70 -13.54
CA ASP A 229 -14.54 -13.99 -14.84
C ASP A 229 -13.85 -13.18 -15.95
N THR A 230 -12.59 -13.54 -16.20
CA THR A 230 -11.76 -12.84 -17.18
C THR A 230 -10.71 -13.76 -17.81
N THR A 231 -10.08 -13.30 -18.88
CA THR A 231 -9.07 -14.06 -19.60
C THR A 231 -7.70 -13.93 -18.94
N LEU A 232 -6.87 -14.98 -19.02
CA LEU A 232 -5.47 -14.92 -18.59
C LEU A 232 -4.71 -13.78 -19.27
N ARG A 233 -5.02 -13.47 -20.52
CA ARG A 233 -4.41 -12.34 -21.24
C ARG A 233 -4.67 -11.00 -20.54
N PHE A 234 -5.86 -10.80 -20.01
CA PHE A 234 -6.20 -9.57 -19.32
C PHE A 234 -5.52 -9.49 -17.95
N LEU A 235 -5.42 -10.60 -17.20
CA LEU A 235 -4.64 -10.65 -15.94
C LEU A 235 -3.16 -10.34 -16.19
N LEU A 236 -2.57 -10.90 -17.24
CA LEU A 236 -1.19 -10.60 -17.64
C LEU A 236 -1.02 -9.11 -18.04
N LEU A 237 -2.03 -8.51 -18.68
CA LEU A 237 -2.01 -7.09 -19.01
C LEU A 237 -2.00 -6.21 -17.75
N ILE A 238 -2.82 -6.53 -16.73
CA ILE A 238 -2.80 -5.83 -15.44
C ILE A 238 -1.43 -6.00 -14.77
N ALA A 239 -0.89 -7.23 -14.74
CA ALA A 239 0.41 -7.51 -14.13
C ALA A 239 1.55 -6.75 -14.83
N ALA A 240 1.58 -6.75 -16.16
CA ALA A 240 2.57 -6.01 -16.95
C ALA A 240 2.41 -4.49 -16.78
N GLY A 241 1.18 -3.98 -16.80
CA GLY A 241 0.88 -2.57 -16.57
C GLY A 241 1.33 -2.10 -15.18
N SER A 242 1.09 -2.91 -14.14
CA SER A 242 1.57 -2.61 -12.78
C SER A 242 3.10 -2.66 -12.67
N LEU A 243 3.79 -3.55 -13.40
CA LEU A 243 5.26 -3.59 -13.48
C LEU A 243 5.81 -2.31 -14.11
N LEU A 244 5.30 -1.95 -15.29
CA LEU A 244 5.74 -0.74 -16.00
C LEU A 244 5.51 0.50 -15.15
N LEU A 245 4.35 0.58 -14.49
CA LEU A 245 4.03 1.68 -13.58
C LEU A 245 4.97 1.70 -12.36
N CYS A 246 5.31 0.55 -11.81
CA CYS A 246 6.25 0.45 -10.68
C CYS A 246 7.63 0.99 -11.07
N ILE A 247 8.18 0.52 -12.19
CA ILE A 247 9.47 1.00 -12.73
C ILE A 247 9.40 2.50 -12.99
N PHE A 248 8.32 2.98 -13.61
CA PHE A 248 8.10 4.38 -13.90
C PHE A 248 8.08 5.25 -12.64
N GLN A 249 7.34 4.85 -11.60
CA GLN A 249 7.27 5.60 -10.34
C GLN A 249 8.64 5.65 -9.64
N PHE A 250 9.40 4.54 -9.56
CA PHE A 250 10.76 4.56 -9.02
C PHE A 250 11.68 5.47 -9.84
N ALA A 251 11.63 5.39 -11.16
CA ALA A 251 12.46 6.21 -12.06
C ALA A 251 12.14 7.70 -11.94
N CYS A 252 10.85 8.07 -11.93
CA CYS A 252 10.42 9.46 -11.77
C CYS A 252 10.79 9.99 -10.39
N GLY A 253 10.57 9.22 -9.32
CA GLY A 253 10.99 9.60 -7.98
C GLY A 253 12.48 9.90 -7.91
N ARG A 254 13.33 9.03 -8.45
CA ARG A 254 14.78 9.24 -8.51
C ARG A 254 15.16 10.46 -9.34
N THR A 255 14.48 10.68 -10.45
CA THR A 255 14.74 11.83 -11.33
C THR A 255 14.40 13.14 -10.62
N ILE A 256 13.29 13.20 -9.90
CA ILE A 256 12.92 14.34 -9.07
C ILE A 256 13.95 14.49 -7.95
N GLY A 257 14.28 13.42 -7.22
CA GLY A 257 15.20 13.43 -6.10
C GLY A 257 16.62 13.89 -6.45
N ARG A 258 17.11 13.57 -7.66
CA ARG A 258 18.42 14.03 -8.14
C ARG A 258 18.60 15.55 -8.09
N ARG A 259 17.52 16.31 -8.30
CA ARG A 259 17.56 17.80 -8.24
C ARG A 259 17.76 18.33 -6.83
N PHE A 260 17.52 17.50 -5.82
CA PHE A 260 17.58 17.87 -4.40
C PHE A 260 18.66 17.10 -3.63
N GLY A 261 19.44 16.25 -4.29
CA GLY A 261 20.40 15.36 -3.63
C GLY A 261 19.77 14.15 -2.93
N GLU A 262 18.46 13.92 -3.09
CA GLU A 262 17.64 12.93 -2.36
C GLU A 262 17.15 11.81 -3.30
N THR A 263 18.04 11.26 -4.12
CA THR A 263 17.71 10.26 -5.15
C THR A 263 17.10 8.99 -4.55
N VAL A 264 17.66 8.50 -3.45
CA VAL A 264 17.16 7.29 -2.77
C VAL A 264 15.81 7.57 -2.12
N ASN A 265 15.72 8.64 -1.32
CA ASN A 265 14.51 9.02 -0.62
C ASN A 265 13.32 9.21 -1.56
N ALA A 266 13.50 10.01 -2.59
CA ALA A 266 12.44 10.32 -3.53
C ALA A 266 12.07 9.10 -4.41
N GLY A 267 13.05 8.27 -4.78
CA GLY A 267 12.80 7.02 -5.47
C GLY A 267 11.93 6.06 -4.67
N GLN A 268 12.29 5.84 -3.41
CA GLN A 268 11.52 5.02 -2.48
C GLN A 268 10.15 5.64 -2.15
N GLY A 269 10.11 6.98 -1.98
CA GLY A 269 8.89 7.71 -1.66
C GLY A 269 7.79 7.55 -2.71
N LEU A 270 8.14 7.63 -3.98
CA LEU A 270 7.17 7.49 -5.07
C LEU A 270 6.95 6.04 -5.48
N GLY A 271 8.00 5.22 -5.48
CA GLY A 271 7.97 3.85 -5.98
C GLY A 271 7.44 2.83 -4.99
N GLN A 272 7.70 3.00 -3.69
CA GLN A 272 7.27 2.04 -2.68
C GLN A 272 5.89 2.42 -2.10
N LYS A 273 4.86 1.69 -2.52
CA LYS A 273 3.45 1.96 -2.19
C LYS A 273 2.92 1.07 -1.09
N ASN A 274 1.95 1.58 -0.32
CA ASN A 274 1.17 0.79 0.62
C ASN A 274 0.16 -0.08 -0.14
N THR A 275 0.63 -1.20 -0.66
CA THR A 275 -0.16 -2.10 -1.50
C THR A 275 -1.27 -2.83 -0.74
N ALA A 276 -1.10 -3.07 0.56
CA ALA A 276 -2.17 -3.63 1.40
C ALA A 276 -3.38 -2.68 1.45
N PHE A 277 -3.12 -1.38 1.65
CA PHE A 277 -4.15 -0.35 1.58
C PHE A 277 -4.77 -0.27 0.18
N ALA A 278 -3.94 -0.33 -0.88
CA ALA A 278 -4.41 -0.29 -2.27
C ALA A 278 -5.38 -1.42 -2.59
N ILE A 279 -5.08 -2.64 -2.16
CA ILE A 279 -5.94 -3.81 -2.35
C ILE A 279 -7.24 -3.67 -1.57
N TRP A 280 -7.14 -3.28 -0.29
CA TRP A 280 -8.33 -3.06 0.54
C TRP A 280 -9.29 -2.05 -0.08
N ILE A 281 -8.78 -0.88 -0.50
CA ILE A 281 -9.62 0.18 -1.06
C ILE A 281 -10.22 -0.21 -2.43
N ALA A 282 -9.45 -0.96 -3.25
CA ALA A 282 -9.92 -1.48 -4.52
C ALA A 282 -11.07 -2.48 -4.31
N CYS A 283 -10.89 -3.46 -3.42
CA CYS A 283 -11.94 -4.44 -3.10
C CYS A 283 -13.19 -3.82 -2.48
N THR A 284 -13.03 -2.69 -1.75
CA THR A 284 -14.14 -2.07 -1.03
C THR A 284 -14.99 -1.16 -1.93
N TYR A 285 -14.37 -0.45 -2.88
CA TYR A 285 -15.01 0.65 -3.59
C TYR A 285 -14.95 0.56 -5.12
N LEU A 286 -14.14 -0.34 -5.68
CA LEU A 286 -13.95 -0.52 -7.11
C LEU A 286 -14.29 -1.96 -7.51
N SER A 287 -13.97 -2.31 -8.76
CA SER A 287 -14.05 -3.71 -9.18
C SER A 287 -13.06 -4.55 -8.37
N PRO A 288 -13.47 -5.70 -7.76
CA PRO A 288 -12.54 -6.59 -7.06
C PRO A 288 -11.36 -7.04 -7.92
N LEU A 289 -11.55 -7.11 -9.24
CA LEU A 289 -10.51 -7.48 -10.20
C LEU A 289 -9.43 -6.39 -10.32
N SER A 290 -9.76 -5.13 -10.06
CA SER A 290 -8.78 -4.03 -10.06
C SER A 290 -7.73 -4.19 -8.95
N ALA A 291 -8.05 -4.92 -7.87
CA ALA A 291 -7.10 -5.23 -6.80
C ALA A 291 -5.93 -6.14 -7.23
N VAL A 292 -6.03 -6.79 -8.39
CA VAL A 292 -4.92 -7.55 -8.99
C VAL A 292 -3.74 -6.63 -9.33
N GLY A 293 -3.99 -5.38 -9.72
CA GLY A 293 -2.95 -4.39 -10.00
C GLY A 293 -2.00 -4.17 -8.82
N PRO A 294 -2.46 -3.66 -7.68
CA PRO A 294 -1.64 -3.54 -6.49
C PRO A 294 -1.18 -4.89 -5.91
N GLY A 295 -1.92 -5.99 -6.14
CA GLY A 295 -1.49 -7.36 -5.82
C GLY A 295 -0.24 -7.80 -6.58
N CYS A 296 -0.11 -7.43 -7.85
CA CYS A 296 1.11 -7.64 -8.63
C CYS A 296 2.20 -6.60 -8.25
N TYR A 297 1.81 -5.34 -8.03
CA TYR A 297 2.73 -4.26 -7.69
C TYR A 297 3.56 -4.56 -6.45
N ILE A 298 2.98 -5.23 -5.44
CA ILE A 298 3.73 -5.63 -4.23
C ILE A 298 4.92 -6.54 -4.57
N LEU A 299 4.77 -7.44 -5.53
CA LEU A 299 5.87 -8.31 -5.97
C LEU A 299 6.96 -7.48 -6.66
N TRP A 300 6.57 -6.60 -7.56
CA TRP A 300 7.49 -5.77 -8.34
C TRP A 300 8.30 -4.82 -7.47
N GLN A 301 7.65 -4.08 -6.57
CA GLN A 301 8.37 -3.16 -5.66
C GLN A 301 9.35 -3.92 -4.73
N ASN A 302 8.99 -5.13 -4.27
CA ASN A 302 9.87 -5.92 -3.42
C ASN A 302 11.06 -6.50 -4.20
N ILE A 303 10.88 -6.87 -5.46
CA ILE A 303 11.99 -7.27 -6.34
C ILE A 303 12.96 -6.09 -6.55
N ILE A 304 12.44 -4.90 -6.87
CA ILE A 304 13.26 -3.69 -7.04
C ILE A 304 14.02 -3.39 -5.75
N ASN A 305 13.35 -3.38 -4.60
CA ASN A 305 13.97 -3.13 -3.30
C ASN A 305 15.07 -4.15 -2.97
N SER A 306 14.83 -5.43 -3.26
CA SER A 306 15.82 -6.49 -3.04
C SER A 306 17.07 -6.29 -3.88
N ILE A 307 16.90 -5.91 -5.15
CA ILE A 307 18.01 -5.61 -6.06
C ILE A 307 18.79 -4.38 -5.58
N GLU A 308 18.11 -3.33 -5.11
CA GLU A 308 18.75 -2.12 -4.61
C GLU A 308 19.55 -2.38 -3.33
N ILE A 309 18.97 -3.08 -2.36
CA ILE A 309 19.64 -3.44 -1.10
C ILE A 309 20.87 -4.32 -1.39
N TRP A 310 20.74 -5.29 -2.29
CA TRP A 310 21.87 -6.13 -2.69
C TRP A 310 23.00 -5.32 -3.32
N ARG A 311 22.67 -4.38 -4.23
CA ARG A 311 23.68 -3.48 -4.85
C ARG A 311 24.36 -2.57 -3.82
N ALA A 312 23.61 -2.01 -2.87
CA ALA A 312 24.15 -1.17 -1.81
C ALA A 312 25.17 -1.96 -0.96
N GLN A 313 24.86 -3.20 -0.58
CA GLN A 313 25.75 -4.06 0.20
C GLN A 313 27.03 -4.47 -0.53
N ILE A 314 27.01 -4.54 -1.87
CA ILE A 314 28.23 -4.84 -2.67
C ILE A 314 29.10 -3.59 -2.77
N SER A 315 28.54 -2.40 -2.86
CA SER A 315 29.30 -1.15 -2.98
C SER A 315 29.95 -0.72 -1.66
N GLU A 316 29.54 -1.29 -0.52
CA GLU A 316 30.16 -1.05 0.80
C GLU A 316 31.32 -2.03 1.12
N LYS A 317 31.49 -3.05 0.31
CA LYS A 317 32.63 -4.00 0.38
C LYS A 317 33.76 -3.61 -0.55
#